data_440d9cc56dc0f066971d3473e53d96ef
#
_entry.id   440d9cc56dc0f066971d3473e53d96ef
#
_cell.length_a   1.000
_cell.length_b   1.000
_cell.length_c   1.000
_cell.angle_alpha   90.00
_cell.angle_beta   90.00
_cell.angle_gamma   90.00
#
_symmetry.space_group_name_H-M   'P 1'
#
loop_
_entity.id
_entity.type
_entity.pdbx_description
1 polymer ?
#
loop_
_entity_poly.entity_id
_entity_poly.type
_entity_poly.pdbx_seq_one_letter_code
_entity_poly.pdbx_strand_id
1 'polypeptide(L)'
;MFFKTYQKLLGTSCLALCLVGCGNGESPVEMSVNSKGEFQISSKVDSVTIQGVKLNRGNCVVNFVPEEALQDPLVVTMGVLSQMTLISIQDLKDIASLYKIFDQKKELANIANKISQLEQKGVMMESQALKFGEKIKGFSRGCDIIEAEIQTNKGSWTFSFDR
;
A
#
# COMPACT_ATOMS: atom_id res chain seq x y z
N MET A 1 58.63 25.27 33.48
CA MET A 1 57.48 25.91 32.77
C MET A 1 56.81 24.89 31.87
N PHE A 2 55.76 24.32 32.34
CA PHE A 2 55.02 23.34 31.57
C PHE A 2 53.64 23.89 31.30
N PHE A 3 53.40 24.29 30.07
CA PHE A 3 52.07 24.62 29.63
C PHE A 3 51.33 23.32 29.28
N LYS A 4 50.41 22.91 30.16
CA LYS A 4 49.44 21.85 29.84
C LYS A 4 48.33 22.44 29.00
N THR A 5 48.36 22.15 27.72
CA THR A 5 47.27 22.44 26.81
C THR A 5 46.16 21.41 27.06
N TYR A 6 45.08 21.82 27.70
CA TYR A 6 43.87 21.04 27.78
C TYR A 6 43.15 21.16 26.45
N GLN A 7 43.31 20.17 25.60
CA GLN A 7 42.38 19.97 24.48
C GLN A 7 41.07 19.48 25.06
N LYS A 8 40.10 20.37 25.11
CA LYS A 8 38.70 20.01 25.30
C LYS A 8 38.25 19.24 24.07
N LEU A 9 38.12 17.93 24.20
CA LEU A 9 37.39 17.08 23.33
C LEU A 9 35.89 17.45 23.47
N LEU A 10 35.43 18.35 22.63
CA LEU A 10 34.03 18.56 22.38
C LEU A 10 33.56 17.30 21.64
N GLY A 11 33.08 16.35 22.42
CA GLY A 11 32.28 15.25 21.88
C GLY A 11 31.02 15.81 21.26
N THR A 12 31.08 16.07 19.96
CA THR A 12 29.90 16.32 19.18
C THR A 12 29.15 14.99 19.09
N SER A 13 28.26 14.80 20.05
CA SER A 13 27.24 13.74 19.98
C SER A 13 26.36 14.10 18.80
N CYS A 14 26.72 13.64 17.62
CA CYS A 14 25.79 13.50 16.51
C CYS A 14 24.76 12.45 16.94
N LEU A 15 23.71 12.92 17.60
CA LEU A 15 22.44 12.23 17.59
C LEU A 15 21.98 12.20 16.12
N ALA A 16 22.51 11.25 15.36
CA ALA A 16 21.91 10.82 14.14
C ALA A 16 20.54 10.24 14.52
N LEU A 17 19.53 11.09 14.50
CA LEU A 17 18.18 10.65 14.30
C LEU A 17 18.19 9.89 12.98
N CYS A 18 18.47 8.60 13.05
CA CYS A 18 18.13 7.68 11.98
C CYS A 18 16.62 7.71 11.85
N LEU A 19 16.14 8.68 11.10
CA LEU A 19 14.88 8.54 10.41
C LEU A 19 15.06 7.28 9.56
N VAL A 20 14.53 6.18 10.05
CA VAL A 20 14.56 4.89 9.36
C VAL A 20 13.59 4.99 8.19
N GLY A 21 13.99 5.75 7.19
CA GLY A 21 13.58 5.55 5.84
C GLY A 21 14.59 4.60 5.24
N CYS A 22 14.30 3.31 5.18
CA CYS A 22 15.13 2.35 4.47
C CYS A 22 15.00 2.55 2.96
N GLY A 23 15.40 3.72 2.48
CA GLY A 23 15.53 4.06 1.09
C GLY A 23 16.60 5.14 0.99
N ASN A 24 17.78 4.79 0.50
CA ASN A 24 18.82 5.76 0.18
C ASN A 24 18.36 6.56 -1.03
N GLY A 25 17.71 7.73 -0.81
CA GLY A 25 17.36 8.64 -1.87
C GLY A 25 15.92 9.13 -1.86
N GLU A 26 15.55 9.84 -2.91
CA GLU A 26 14.20 10.33 -3.16
C GLU A 26 13.23 9.15 -3.42
N SER A 27 12.01 9.26 -2.91
CA SER A 27 10.99 8.24 -3.15
C SER A 27 10.73 8.03 -4.65
N PRO A 28 10.72 6.78 -5.14
CA PRO A 28 10.41 6.46 -6.53
C PRO A 28 8.93 6.63 -6.87
N VAL A 29 8.12 6.91 -5.87
CA VAL A 29 6.68 7.12 -6.00
C VAL A 29 6.27 8.39 -5.28
N GLU A 30 5.14 8.94 -5.68
CA GLU A 30 4.41 9.96 -4.95
C GLU A 30 3.03 9.45 -4.58
N MET A 31 2.47 9.98 -3.52
CA MET A 31 1.12 9.64 -3.07
C MET A 31 0.31 10.89 -2.78
N SER A 32 -0.93 10.87 -3.21
CA SER A 32 -1.93 11.89 -2.88
C SER A 32 -3.15 11.25 -2.25
N VAL A 33 -3.80 11.99 -1.34
CA VAL A 33 -4.98 11.55 -0.60
C VAL A 33 -6.01 12.67 -0.61
N ASN A 34 -7.29 12.34 -0.75
CA ASN A 34 -8.38 13.29 -0.62
C ASN A 34 -9.18 13.12 0.68
N SER A 35 -10.10 14.04 0.93
CA SER A 35 -10.95 14.03 2.14
C SER A 35 -11.95 12.87 2.21
N LYS A 36 -12.15 12.15 1.11
CA LYS A 36 -13.06 10.99 1.04
C LYS A 36 -12.35 9.66 1.37
N GLY A 37 -11.05 9.70 1.68
CA GLY A 37 -10.24 8.50 1.90
C GLY A 37 -9.80 7.81 0.60
N GLU A 38 -9.92 8.47 -0.55
CA GLU A 38 -9.36 8.01 -1.80
C GLU A 38 -7.89 8.40 -1.87
N PHE A 39 -7.06 7.51 -2.41
CA PHE A 39 -5.64 7.78 -2.61
C PHE A 39 -5.19 7.38 -4.01
N GLN A 40 -4.10 7.97 -4.44
CA GLN A 40 -3.43 7.67 -5.70
C GLN A 40 -1.93 7.56 -5.47
N ILE A 41 -1.34 6.49 -5.98
CA ILE A 41 0.12 6.28 -6.00
C ILE A 41 0.57 6.37 -7.45
N SER A 42 1.56 7.21 -7.73
CA SER A 42 2.11 7.44 -9.05
C SER A 42 3.60 7.10 -9.09
N SER A 43 4.08 6.48 -10.16
CA SER A 43 5.51 6.26 -10.35
C SER A 43 6.22 7.52 -10.85
N LYS A 44 7.34 7.87 -10.21
CA LYS A 44 8.26 8.96 -10.59
C LYS A 44 9.49 8.45 -11.34
N VAL A 45 9.62 7.15 -11.54
CA VAL A 45 10.77 6.48 -12.15
C VAL A 45 10.31 5.55 -13.26
N ASP A 46 11.23 5.16 -14.14
CA ASP A 46 10.94 4.33 -15.33
C ASP A 46 10.29 2.99 -14.97
N SER A 47 10.63 2.43 -13.81
CA SER A 47 10.03 1.20 -13.32
C SER A 47 10.12 1.11 -11.80
N VAL A 48 9.00 0.82 -11.16
CA VAL A 48 8.90 0.49 -9.75
C VAL A 48 7.81 -0.56 -9.54
N THR A 49 8.03 -1.48 -8.61
CA THR A 49 7.02 -2.48 -8.23
C THR A 49 6.51 -2.16 -6.84
N ILE A 50 5.22 -1.85 -6.72
CA ILE A 50 4.54 -1.70 -5.44
C ILE A 50 4.27 -3.09 -4.88
N GLN A 51 4.73 -3.36 -3.68
CA GLN A 51 4.64 -4.65 -3.01
C GLN A 51 3.71 -4.62 -1.80
N GLY A 52 3.46 -3.43 -1.25
CA GLY A 52 2.57 -3.26 -0.11
C GLY A 52 2.19 -1.80 0.10
N VAL A 53 1.01 -1.61 0.65
CA VAL A 53 0.49 -0.31 1.10
C VAL A 53 -0.11 -0.51 2.48
N LYS A 54 0.32 0.31 3.44
CA LYS A 54 -0.26 0.36 4.78
C LYS A 54 -0.74 1.78 5.05
N LEU A 55 -1.97 1.93 5.48
CA LEU A 55 -2.56 3.21 5.84
C LEU A 55 -2.69 3.30 7.36
N ASN A 56 -2.29 4.44 7.94
CA ASN A 56 -2.34 4.70 9.38
C ASN A 56 -1.75 3.54 10.20
N ARG A 57 -0.55 3.06 9.82
CA ARG A 57 0.15 1.93 10.44
C ARG A 57 -0.62 0.62 10.42
N GLY A 58 -1.48 0.43 9.42
CA GLY A 58 -2.31 -0.77 9.27
C GLY A 58 -3.67 -0.70 9.98
N ASN A 59 -4.05 0.46 10.54
CA ASN A 59 -5.35 0.64 11.18
C ASN A 59 -6.49 0.91 10.18
N CYS A 60 -6.17 1.15 8.91
CA CYS A 60 -7.13 1.37 7.84
C CYS A 60 -7.03 0.27 6.80
N VAL A 61 -8.16 -0.15 6.29
CA VAL A 61 -8.21 -1.13 5.19
C VAL A 61 -7.78 -0.50 3.87
N VAL A 62 -7.21 -1.30 2.99
CA VAL A 62 -6.74 -0.86 1.67
C VAL A 62 -7.54 -1.60 0.61
N ASN A 63 -8.31 -0.85 -0.17
CA ASN A 63 -9.09 -1.35 -1.30
C ASN A 63 -8.63 -0.69 -2.60
N PHE A 64 -8.63 -1.44 -3.69
CA PHE A 64 -8.32 -0.95 -5.03
C PHE A 64 -9.49 -1.14 -6.00
N VAL A 65 -10.42 -2.05 -5.70
CA VAL A 65 -11.63 -2.25 -6.49
C VAL A 65 -12.67 -1.18 -6.12
N PRO A 66 -13.16 -0.38 -7.08
CA PRO A 66 -14.15 0.66 -6.80
C PRO A 66 -15.42 0.08 -6.17
N GLU A 67 -16.00 0.81 -5.21
CA GLU A 67 -17.21 0.36 -4.51
C GLU A 67 -18.39 0.17 -5.47
N GLU A 68 -18.51 1.03 -6.48
CA GLU A 68 -19.55 0.96 -7.49
C GLU A 68 -19.51 -0.38 -8.26
N ALA A 69 -18.31 -0.91 -8.50
CA ALA A 69 -18.15 -2.21 -9.16
C ALA A 69 -18.66 -3.37 -8.29
N LEU A 70 -18.62 -3.21 -6.97
CA LEU A 70 -19.11 -4.22 -6.02
C LEU A 70 -20.62 -4.17 -5.82
N GLN A 71 -21.26 -3.07 -6.20
CA GLN A 71 -22.71 -2.87 -6.04
C GLN A 71 -23.52 -3.28 -7.29
N ASP A 72 -22.87 -3.51 -8.42
CA ASP A 72 -23.54 -3.91 -9.66
C ASP A 72 -23.73 -5.44 -9.72
N PRO A 73 -24.97 -5.94 -9.61
CA PRO A 73 -25.25 -7.38 -9.69
C PRO A 73 -24.81 -8.01 -11.02
N LEU A 74 -24.80 -7.26 -12.11
CA LEU A 74 -24.36 -7.75 -13.42
C LEU A 74 -22.86 -8.01 -13.44
N VAL A 75 -22.07 -7.16 -12.80
CA VAL A 75 -20.62 -7.34 -12.68
C VAL A 75 -20.30 -8.64 -11.94
N VAL A 76 -21.07 -8.96 -10.90
CA VAL A 76 -20.91 -10.18 -10.12
C VAL A 76 -21.34 -11.42 -10.90
N THR A 77 -22.53 -11.37 -11.52
CA THR A 77 -23.13 -12.55 -12.18
C THR A 77 -22.49 -12.89 -13.51
N MET A 78 -21.99 -11.90 -14.24
CA MET A 78 -21.29 -12.11 -15.53
C MET A 78 -19.83 -12.51 -15.41
N GLY A 79 -19.31 -12.70 -14.19
CA GLY A 79 -17.93 -13.06 -13.96
C GLY A 79 -16.94 -11.94 -14.31
N VAL A 80 -17.40 -10.71 -14.48
CA VAL A 80 -16.55 -9.55 -14.78
C VAL A 80 -15.55 -9.29 -13.65
N LEU A 81 -15.94 -9.58 -12.41
CA LEU A 81 -15.05 -9.48 -11.25
C LEU A 81 -13.83 -10.40 -11.35
N SER A 82 -13.95 -11.57 -11.97
CA SER A 82 -12.82 -12.48 -12.18
C SER A 82 -11.78 -11.93 -13.16
N GLN A 83 -12.17 -10.97 -13.99
CA GLN A 83 -11.31 -10.27 -14.95
C GLN A 83 -10.72 -8.99 -14.39
N MET A 84 -11.24 -8.48 -13.26
CA MET A 84 -10.65 -7.34 -12.57
C MET A 84 -9.35 -7.74 -11.90
N THR A 85 -8.37 -6.86 -11.93
CA THR A 85 -7.15 -7.03 -11.16
C THR A 85 -7.46 -6.81 -9.68
N LEU A 86 -7.66 -7.89 -8.96
CA LEU A 86 -7.89 -7.88 -7.52
C LEU A 86 -6.54 -7.77 -6.84
N ILE A 87 -6.27 -6.64 -6.24
CA ILE A 87 -4.92 -6.30 -5.78
C ILE A 87 -4.74 -6.60 -4.30
N SER A 88 -5.71 -6.24 -3.43
CA SER A 88 -5.55 -6.42 -1.99
C SER A 88 -6.30 -7.64 -1.45
N ILE A 89 -5.85 -8.16 -0.30
CA ILE A 89 -6.58 -9.21 0.43
C ILE A 89 -7.98 -8.71 0.82
N GLN A 90 -8.13 -7.42 1.10
CA GLN A 90 -9.44 -6.86 1.42
C GLN A 90 -10.38 -6.89 0.22
N ASP A 91 -9.92 -6.52 -0.97
CA ASP A 91 -10.69 -6.65 -2.21
C ASP A 91 -11.15 -8.09 -2.44
N LEU A 92 -10.24 -9.05 -2.24
CA LEU A 92 -10.55 -10.47 -2.39
C LEU A 92 -11.60 -10.93 -1.37
N LYS A 93 -11.54 -10.48 -0.12
CA LYS A 93 -12.53 -10.80 0.92
C LYS A 93 -13.90 -10.19 0.61
N ASP A 94 -13.93 -8.95 0.15
CA ASP A 94 -15.18 -8.26 -0.22
C ASP A 94 -15.87 -9.00 -1.38
N ILE A 95 -15.11 -9.38 -2.41
CA ILE A 95 -15.64 -10.13 -3.55
C ILE A 95 -16.02 -11.56 -3.18
N ALA A 96 -15.26 -12.23 -2.32
CA ALA A 96 -15.65 -13.54 -1.81
C ALA A 96 -17.02 -13.51 -1.11
N SER A 97 -17.29 -12.42 -0.38
CA SER A 97 -18.60 -12.22 0.27
C SER A 97 -19.73 -12.10 -0.77
N LEU A 98 -19.49 -11.41 -1.88
CA LEU A 98 -20.47 -11.31 -2.98
C LEU A 98 -20.69 -12.66 -3.67
N TYR A 99 -19.65 -13.39 -4.01
CA TYR A 99 -19.78 -14.71 -4.62
C TYR A 99 -20.51 -15.72 -3.72
N LYS A 100 -20.37 -15.59 -2.41
CA LYS A 100 -21.12 -16.37 -1.45
C LYS A 100 -22.62 -16.06 -1.51
N ILE A 101 -23.01 -14.80 -1.64
CA ILE A 101 -24.42 -14.38 -1.76
C ILE A 101 -25.03 -14.92 -3.06
N PHE A 102 -24.28 -14.95 -4.15
CA PHE A 102 -24.74 -15.39 -5.46
C PHE A 102 -24.49 -16.89 -5.73
N ASP A 103 -24.11 -17.67 -4.72
CA ASP A 103 -23.82 -19.13 -4.78
C ASP A 103 -22.79 -19.51 -5.87
N GLN A 104 -21.82 -18.65 -6.12
CA GLN A 104 -20.75 -18.84 -7.11
C GLN A 104 -19.59 -19.66 -6.52
N LYS A 105 -19.83 -20.96 -6.29
CA LYS A 105 -18.92 -21.87 -5.54
C LYS A 105 -17.51 -21.97 -6.15
N LYS A 106 -17.43 -22.05 -7.49
CA LYS A 106 -16.15 -22.17 -8.20
C LYS A 106 -15.29 -20.92 -8.01
N GLU A 107 -15.87 -19.74 -8.20
CA GLU A 107 -15.19 -18.45 -8.06
C GLU A 107 -14.81 -18.20 -6.60
N LEU A 108 -15.66 -18.56 -5.67
CA LEU A 108 -15.36 -18.50 -4.23
C LEU A 108 -14.14 -19.36 -3.86
N ALA A 109 -14.03 -20.58 -4.39
CA ALA A 109 -12.88 -21.45 -4.15
C ALA A 109 -11.59 -20.86 -4.75
N ASN A 110 -11.64 -20.26 -5.94
CA ASN A 110 -10.51 -19.60 -6.59
C ASN A 110 -9.99 -18.43 -5.74
N ILE A 111 -10.91 -17.58 -5.25
CA ILE A 111 -10.56 -16.45 -4.39
C ILE A 111 -9.99 -16.92 -3.06
N ALA A 112 -10.58 -17.93 -2.41
CA ALA A 112 -10.08 -18.48 -1.17
C ALA A 112 -8.63 -18.99 -1.31
N ASN A 113 -8.32 -19.68 -2.41
CA ASN A 113 -6.96 -20.13 -2.72
C ASN A 113 -6.00 -18.96 -2.89
N LYS A 114 -6.44 -17.87 -3.57
CA LYS A 114 -5.62 -16.67 -3.79
C LYS A 114 -5.33 -15.94 -2.48
N ILE A 115 -6.32 -15.77 -1.61
CA ILE A 115 -6.14 -15.21 -0.27
C ILE A 115 -5.10 -16.04 0.51
N SER A 116 -5.26 -17.35 0.54
CA SER A 116 -4.35 -18.26 1.25
C SER A 116 -2.90 -18.14 0.74
N GLN A 117 -2.70 -18.00 -0.57
CA GLN A 117 -1.37 -17.83 -1.16
C GLN A 117 -0.71 -16.51 -0.74
N LEU A 118 -1.47 -15.40 -0.67
CA LEU A 118 -0.98 -14.10 -0.22
C LEU A 118 -0.63 -14.13 1.27
N GLU A 119 -1.51 -14.72 2.09
CA GLU A 119 -1.30 -14.87 3.53
C GLU A 119 -0.07 -15.75 3.84
N GLN A 120 0.15 -16.84 3.11
CA GLN A 120 1.33 -17.70 3.24
C GLN A 120 2.63 -16.95 2.88
N LYS A 121 2.57 -16.03 1.92
CA LYS A 121 3.70 -15.16 1.56
C LYS A 121 3.90 -14.00 2.55
N GLY A 122 2.98 -13.79 3.49
CA GLY A 122 3.01 -12.68 4.43
C GLY A 122 2.79 -11.31 3.78
N VAL A 123 2.11 -11.26 2.63
CA VAL A 123 1.83 -10.03 1.90
C VAL A 123 0.34 -9.71 1.90
N MET A 124 0.01 -8.42 1.90
CA MET A 124 -1.38 -7.95 1.98
C MET A 124 -1.98 -7.61 0.61
N MET A 125 -1.17 -7.64 -0.44
CA MET A 125 -1.60 -7.34 -1.81
C MET A 125 -0.72 -8.03 -2.84
N GLU A 126 -1.23 -8.14 -4.05
CA GLU A 126 -0.44 -8.53 -5.21
C GLU A 126 0.48 -7.40 -5.65
N SER A 127 1.71 -7.74 -6.00
CA SER A 127 2.67 -6.76 -6.50
C SER A 127 2.20 -6.12 -7.80
N GLN A 128 2.32 -4.79 -7.90
CA GLN A 128 1.94 -4.00 -9.06
C GLN A 128 3.15 -3.28 -9.64
N ALA A 129 3.52 -3.63 -10.86
CA ALA A 129 4.58 -2.93 -11.59
C ALA A 129 4.03 -1.66 -12.24
N LEU A 130 4.70 -0.53 -12.02
CA LEU A 130 4.36 0.76 -12.60
C LEU A 130 5.54 1.31 -13.39
N LYS A 131 5.26 1.81 -14.58
CA LYS A 131 6.19 2.60 -15.39
C LYS A 131 6.07 4.08 -15.02
N PHE A 132 7.00 4.90 -15.50
CA PHE A 132 6.97 6.34 -15.29
C PHE A 132 5.60 6.94 -15.62
N GLY A 133 5.04 7.68 -14.66
CA GLY A 133 3.74 8.34 -14.79
C GLY A 133 2.52 7.44 -14.65
N GLU A 134 2.67 6.11 -14.60
CA GLU A 134 1.56 5.21 -14.33
C GLU A 134 1.11 5.34 -12.87
N LYS A 135 -0.18 5.09 -12.65
CA LYS A 135 -0.86 5.32 -11.38
C LYS A 135 -1.73 4.16 -11.00
N ILE A 136 -1.77 3.88 -9.70
CA ILE A 136 -2.83 3.05 -9.10
C ILE A 136 -3.66 3.92 -8.17
N LYS A 137 -4.96 3.67 -8.15
CA LYS A 137 -5.92 4.35 -7.28
C LYS A 137 -6.50 3.35 -6.32
N GLY A 138 -6.71 3.81 -5.10
CA GLY A 138 -7.36 3.01 -4.08
C GLY A 138 -8.16 3.90 -3.13
N PHE A 139 -8.78 3.26 -2.16
CA PHE A 139 -9.56 3.96 -1.14
C PHE A 139 -9.53 3.18 0.18
N SER A 140 -9.84 3.88 1.25
CA SER A 140 -10.04 3.30 2.56
C SER A 140 -11.36 3.79 3.13
N ARG A 141 -12.31 2.88 3.22
CA ARG A 141 -13.67 3.20 3.66
C ARG A 141 -13.68 3.64 5.12
N GLY A 142 -14.24 4.82 5.38
CA GLY A 142 -14.42 5.35 6.74
C GLY A 142 -13.12 5.66 7.48
N CYS A 143 -12.00 5.78 6.75
CA CYS A 143 -10.70 6.09 7.31
C CYS A 143 -10.23 7.47 6.89
N ASP A 144 -9.79 8.27 7.86
CA ASP A 144 -9.07 9.50 7.64
C ASP A 144 -7.58 9.19 7.51
N ILE A 145 -7.05 9.21 6.28
CA ILE A 145 -5.67 8.82 6.00
C ILE A 145 -4.75 9.98 6.38
N ILE A 146 -3.95 9.79 7.43
CA ILE A 146 -2.95 10.76 7.91
C ILE A 146 -1.51 10.31 7.64
N GLU A 147 -1.31 9.00 7.45
CA GLU A 147 0.00 8.41 7.18
C GLU A 147 -0.17 7.22 6.23
N ALA A 148 0.77 7.05 5.32
CA ALA A 148 0.85 5.86 4.47
C ALA A 148 2.29 5.37 4.35
N GLU A 149 2.50 4.07 4.45
CA GLU A 149 3.74 3.40 4.13
C GLU A 149 3.56 2.65 2.81
N ILE A 150 4.43 2.92 1.84
CA ILE A 150 4.45 2.23 0.55
C ILE A 150 5.73 1.40 0.47
N GLN A 151 5.57 0.09 0.34
CA GLN A 151 6.65 -0.87 0.14
C GLN A 151 6.85 -1.12 -1.34
N THR A 152 8.08 -1.01 -1.80
CA THR A 152 8.46 -1.24 -3.20
C THR A 152 9.67 -2.15 -3.30
N ASN A 153 9.97 -2.61 -4.51
CA ASN A 153 11.22 -3.32 -4.82
C ASN A 153 12.49 -2.45 -4.65
N LYS A 154 12.35 -1.15 -4.40
CA LYS A 154 13.45 -0.20 -4.18
C LYS A 154 13.58 0.26 -2.73
N GLY A 155 12.69 -0.18 -1.84
CA GLY A 155 12.62 0.20 -0.42
C GLY A 155 11.22 0.58 0.03
N SER A 156 11.11 1.09 1.24
CA SER A 156 9.85 1.55 1.83
C SER A 156 9.91 3.04 2.13
N TRP A 157 8.82 3.74 1.86
CA TRP A 157 8.67 5.17 2.10
C TRP A 157 7.40 5.46 2.86
N THR A 158 7.50 6.39 3.80
CA THR A 158 6.36 6.85 4.59
C THR A 158 5.99 8.26 4.16
N PHE A 159 4.71 8.48 3.95
CA PHE A 159 4.10 9.75 3.58
C PHE A 159 3.17 10.21 4.70
N SER A 160 3.26 11.47 5.08
CA SER A 160 2.37 12.09 6.07
C SER A 160 1.51 13.14 5.37
N PHE A 161 0.25 13.20 5.76
CA PHE A 161 -0.75 14.11 5.18
C PHE A 161 -1.29 15.02 6.27
N ASP A 162 -0.91 16.29 6.21
CA ASP A 162 -1.47 17.32 7.08
C ASP A 162 -2.87 17.70 6.60
N ARG A 163 -3.79 17.81 7.53
CA ARG A 163 -5.17 18.25 7.28
C ARG A 163 -5.59 19.37 8.20
#